data_9a9a3eac72c9f82706c76e10f8cd801c
#
_entry.id   9a9a3eac72c9f82706c76e10f8cd801c
#
_cell.length_a   1.000
_cell.length_b   1.000
_cell.length_c   1.000
_cell.angle_alpha   90.00
_cell.angle_beta   90.00
_cell.angle_gamma   90.00
#
_symmetry.space_group_name_H-M   'P 1'
#
loop_
_entity.id
_entity.type
_entity.pdbx_description
1 polymer ?
#
loop_
_entity_poly.entity_id
_entity_poly.type
_entity_poly.pdbx_seq_one_letter_code
_entity_poly.pdbx_strand_id
1 'polypeptide(L)'
;MLIPMVIEQSDRGERAYDIYSRLLKDRIIFIGSTIDDIVANVVIAQMLFLQMEDRQRDINIYINSPGGLVTAGMAIYDTIQFVKPDVCTYCVGQAASMGAVLLAAGTKGKRYALPNARVMIHQPWGGVQGQASDINIQAKEILKMRDRVNEILAKHTGKPLDKIQKDTDRDYFMSGQEALEYGVIDEVIVESKK
;
A
#
# COMPACT_ATOMS: atom_id res chain seq x y z
N MET A 1 15.98 15.91 3.20
CA MET A 1 16.73 14.64 3.04
C MET A 1 17.36 14.64 1.66
N LEU A 2 18.67 14.36 1.54
CA LEU A 2 19.33 14.22 0.25
C LEU A 2 19.01 12.83 -0.33
N ILE A 3 18.49 12.80 -1.55
CA ILE A 3 18.25 11.55 -2.27
C ILE A 3 19.59 11.17 -2.95
N PRO A 4 20.18 10.00 -2.66
CA PRO A 4 21.45 9.60 -3.24
C PRO A 4 21.33 9.36 -4.75
N MET A 5 22.41 9.73 -5.46
CA MET A 5 22.56 9.48 -6.90
C MET A 5 23.40 8.23 -7.12
N VAL A 6 23.02 7.44 -8.11
CA VAL A 6 23.73 6.23 -8.57
C VAL A 6 24.19 6.46 -10.00
N ILE A 7 25.45 6.12 -10.29
CA ILE A 7 26.02 6.19 -11.65
C ILE A 7 26.10 4.76 -12.20
N GLU A 8 25.42 4.52 -13.31
CA GLU A 8 25.55 3.28 -14.10
C GLU A 8 26.47 3.52 -15.30
N GLN A 9 27.44 2.63 -15.47
CA GLN A 9 28.23 2.54 -16.69
C GLN A 9 27.54 1.60 -17.68
N SER A 10 27.39 2.04 -18.92
CA SER A 10 26.88 1.25 -20.02
C SER A 10 27.78 1.43 -21.24
N ASP A 11 27.62 0.58 -22.25
CA ASP A 11 28.35 0.68 -23.54
C ASP A 11 28.13 2.03 -24.25
N ARG A 12 27.12 2.81 -23.82
CA ARG A 12 26.78 4.14 -24.36
C ARG A 12 27.22 5.30 -23.46
N GLY A 13 28.04 5.02 -22.43
CA GLY A 13 28.54 6.00 -21.47
C GLY A 13 27.89 5.92 -20.08
N GLU A 14 28.23 6.89 -19.24
CA GLU A 14 27.73 6.98 -17.87
C GLU A 14 26.35 7.66 -17.82
N ARG A 15 25.45 7.11 -17.00
CA ARG A 15 24.15 7.72 -16.69
C ARG A 15 23.96 7.82 -15.19
N ALA A 16 23.57 9.00 -14.72
CA ALA A 16 23.24 9.25 -13.33
C ALA A 16 21.72 9.12 -13.14
N TYR A 17 21.31 8.40 -12.09
CA TYR A 17 19.93 8.26 -11.64
C TYR A 17 19.85 8.59 -10.15
N ASP A 18 18.76 9.19 -9.69
CA ASP A 18 18.43 9.09 -8.28
C ASP A 18 18.07 7.64 -7.92
N ILE A 19 18.17 7.29 -6.63
CA ILE A 19 17.98 5.89 -6.21
C ILE A 19 16.58 5.37 -6.55
N TYR A 20 15.53 6.19 -6.47
CA TYR A 20 14.15 5.75 -6.76
C TYR A 20 13.95 5.53 -8.26
N SER A 21 14.47 6.42 -9.10
CA SER A 21 14.49 6.25 -10.57
C SER A 21 15.26 5.00 -10.97
N ARG A 22 16.36 4.69 -10.25
CA ARG A 22 17.12 3.46 -10.51
C ARG A 22 16.34 2.21 -10.15
N LEU A 23 15.68 2.21 -8.99
CA LEU A 23 14.82 1.10 -8.54
C LEU A 23 13.62 0.90 -9.46
N LEU A 24 13.04 1.98 -10.00
CA LEU A 24 11.93 1.92 -10.94
C LEU A 24 12.29 1.13 -12.21
N LYS A 25 13.53 1.18 -12.70
CA LYS A 25 14.01 0.35 -13.82
C LYS A 25 13.90 -1.15 -13.52
N ASP A 26 14.02 -1.53 -12.24
CA ASP A 26 13.83 -2.89 -11.78
C ASP A 26 12.38 -3.17 -11.34
N ARG A 27 11.46 -2.27 -11.72
CA ARG A 27 10.02 -2.33 -11.46
C ARG A 27 9.67 -2.28 -9.98
N ILE A 28 10.48 -1.55 -9.20
CA ILE A 28 10.32 -1.35 -7.76
C ILE A 28 9.79 0.05 -7.50
N ILE A 29 8.67 0.13 -6.78
CA ILE A 29 8.04 1.36 -6.29
C ILE A 29 8.13 1.38 -4.76
N PHE A 30 8.40 2.55 -4.19
CA PHE A 30 8.49 2.71 -2.74
C PHE A 30 7.39 3.63 -2.21
N ILE A 31 6.63 3.14 -1.23
CA ILE A 31 5.71 3.94 -0.40
C ILE A 31 6.33 4.03 0.99
N GLY A 32 7.21 5.02 1.19
CA GLY A 32 8.05 5.15 2.39
C GLY A 32 7.66 6.31 3.31
N SER A 33 6.45 6.85 3.17
CA SER A 33 5.98 8.00 3.94
C SER A 33 4.47 7.93 4.17
N THR A 34 3.92 9.01 4.77
CA THR A 34 2.46 9.21 4.82
C THR A 34 1.90 9.30 3.40
N ILE A 35 0.76 8.64 3.17
CA ILE A 35 0.06 8.60 1.89
C ILE A 35 -0.80 9.87 1.77
N ASP A 36 -0.36 10.77 0.91
CA ASP A 36 -1.09 11.98 0.51
C ASP A 36 -1.33 11.98 -1.01
N ASP A 37 -1.94 13.05 -1.52
CA ASP A 37 -2.25 13.16 -2.95
C ASP A 37 -0.98 13.20 -3.83
N ILE A 38 0.13 13.75 -3.32
CA ILE A 38 1.40 13.83 -4.06
C ILE A 38 1.99 12.42 -4.18
N VAL A 39 2.08 11.68 -3.08
CA VAL A 39 2.54 10.28 -3.07
C VAL A 39 1.66 9.42 -3.97
N ALA A 40 0.33 9.57 -3.87
CA ALA A 40 -0.59 8.79 -4.69
C ALA A 40 -0.38 9.04 -6.19
N ASN A 41 -0.30 10.30 -6.61
CA ASN A 41 -0.09 10.65 -8.02
C ASN A 41 1.24 10.10 -8.56
N VAL A 42 2.31 10.15 -7.77
CA VAL A 42 3.62 9.61 -8.17
C VAL A 42 3.57 8.09 -8.31
N VAL A 43 2.99 7.38 -7.33
CA VAL A 43 2.87 5.92 -7.36
C VAL A 43 2.01 5.47 -8.55
N ILE A 44 0.87 6.12 -8.79
CA ILE A 44 -0.03 5.85 -9.92
C ILE A 44 0.71 6.04 -11.25
N ALA A 45 1.41 7.16 -11.42
CA ALA A 45 2.18 7.44 -12.63
C ALA A 45 3.26 6.38 -12.89
N GLN A 46 3.97 5.95 -11.84
CA GLN A 46 4.96 4.87 -11.92
C GLN A 46 4.31 3.52 -12.33
N MET A 47 3.17 3.16 -11.75
CA MET A 47 2.47 1.92 -12.11
C MET A 47 2.00 1.92 -13.57
N LEU A 48 1.43 3.03 -14.03
CA LEU A 48 0.99 3.19 -15.42
C LEU A 48 2.17 3.13 -16.40
N PHE A 49 3.29 3.77 -16.05
CA PHE A 49 4.53 3.71 -16.84
C PHE A 49 5.05 2.27 -16.94
N LEU A 50 5.15 1.55 -15.83
CA LEU A 50 5.62 0.17 -15.81
C LEU A 50 4.71 -0.77 -16.59
N GLN A 51 3.39 -0.56 -16.53
CA GLN A 51 2.43 -1.32 -17.36
C GLN A 51 2.64 -1.05 -18.85
N MET A 52 2.98 0.19 -19.24
CA MET A 52 3.25 0.53 -20.65
C MET A 52 4.55 -0.10 -21.15
N GLU A 53 5.57 -0.21 -20.30
CA GLU A 53 6.84 -0.87 -20.65
C GLU A 53 6.67 -2.37 -20.85
N ASP A 54 6.04 -3.06 -19.89
CA ASP A 54 5.81 -4.51 -19.95
C ASP A 54 4.57 -4.89 -19.14
N ARG A 55 3.60 -5.49 -19.81
CA ARG A 55 2.31 -5.89 -19.21
C ARG A 55 2.35 -7.25 -18.51
N GLN A 56 3.44 -8.00 -18.64
CA GLN A 56 3.54 -9.37 -18.11
C GLN A 56 4.45 -9.47 -16.89
N ARG A 57 5.42 -8.56 -16.76
CA ARG A 57 6.33 -8.55 -15.62
C ARG A 57 5.70 -7.89 -14.41
N ASP A 58 5.86 -8.51 -13.26
CA ASP A 58 5.35 -8.03 -11.97
C ASP A 58 5.83 -6.61 -11.62
N ILE A 59 5.00 -5.87 -10.90
CA ILE A 59 5.34 -4.60 -10.25
C ILE A 59 5.54 -4.87 -8.76
N ASN A 60 6.64 -4.41 -8.18
CA ASN A 60 6.97 -4.62 -6.78
C ASN A 60 6.78 -3.33 -5.98
N ILE A 61 5.87 -3.33 -5.01
CA ILE A 61 5.59 -2.17 -4.15
C ILE A 61 6.09 -2.46 -2.73
N TYR A 62 7.12 -1.71 -2.31
CA TYR A 62 7.65 -1.77 -0.95
C TYR A 62 6.97 -0.72 -0.08
N ILE A 63 6.39 -1.15 1.04
CA ILE A 63 5.57 -0.32 1.91
C ILE A 63 6.25 -0.19 3.28
N ASN A 64 6.56 1.07 3.64
CA ASN A 64 6.95 1.48 4.98
C ASN A 64 6.20 2.77 5.33
N SER A 65 4.91 2.63 5.64
CA SER A 65 3.99 3.76 5.74
C SER A 65 3.08 3.65 6.97
N PRO A 66 2.87 4.76 7.68
CA PRO A 66 1.84 4.85 8.74
C PRO A 66 0.41 4.93 8.18
N GLY A 67 0.22 4.93 6.86
CA GLY A 67 -1.05 5.23 6.20
C GLY A 67 -1.18 6.69 5.81
N GLY A 68 -2.40 7.21 5.75
CA GLY A 68 -2.64 8.60 5.36
C GLY A 68 -4.06 8.83 4.85
N LEU A 69 -4.23 9.73 3.88
CA LEU A 69 -5.53 10.10 3.33
C LEU A 69 -6.20 8.90 2.67
N VAL A 70 -7.46 8.62 3.07
CA VAL A 70 -8.22 7.48 2.53
C VAL A 70 -8.42 7.63 1.03
N THR A 71 -8.77 8.82 0.54
CA THR A 71 -8.99 9.08 -0.89
C THR A 71 -7.73 8.85 -1.73
N ALA A 72 -6.58 9.31 -1.25
CA ALA A 72 -5.27 9.08 -1.89
C ALA A 72 -4.90 7.59 -1.92
N GLY A 73 -5.09 6.89 -0.79
CA GLY A 73 -4.89 5.45 -0.71
C GLY A 73 -5.84 4.65 -1.61
N MET A 74 -7.11 5.06 -1.73
CA MET A 74 -8.08 4.41 -2.63
C MET A 74 -7.71 4.59 -4.10
N ALA A 75 -7.14 5.74 -4.49
CA ALA A 75 -6.66 5.95 -5.85
C ALA A 75 -5.51 4.99 -6.21
N ILE A 76 -4.58 4.76 -5.28
CA ILE A 76 -3.53 3.74 -5.45
C ILE A 76 -4.15 2.32 -5.49
N TYR A 77 -5.08 2.02 -4.57
CA TYR A 77 -5.78 0.74 -4.52
C TYR A 77 -6.45 0.40 -5.86
N ASP A 78 -7.25 1.32 -6.38
CA ASP A 78 -7.94 1.12 -7.65
C ASP A 78 -6.95 0.93 -8.80
N THR A 79 -5.82 1.63 -8.78
CA THR A 79 -4.75 1.45 -9.77
C THR A 79 -4.11 0.06 -9.67
N ILE A 80 -3.84 -0.45 -8.45
CA ILE A 80 -3.37 -1.83 -8.24
C ILE A 80 -4.33 -2.84 -8.85
N GLN A 81 -5.65 -2.63 -8.68
CA GLN A 81 -6.66 -3.54 -9.25
C GLN A 81 -6.86 -3.36 -10.76
N PHE A 82 -6.48 -2.21 -11.32
CA PHE A 82 -6.71 -1.87 -12.73
C PHE A 82 -5.57 -2.32 -13.65
N VAL A 83 -4.32 -2.24 -13.20
CA VAL A 83 -3.16 -2.60 -14.04
C VAL A 83 -3.14 -4.10 -14.38
N LYS A 84 -2.57 -4.44 -15.54
CA LYS A 84 -2.48 -5.82 -16.02
C LYS A 84 -1.39 -6.66 -15.34
N PRO A 85 -0.18 -6.11 -15.08
CA PRO A 85 0.84 -6.83 -14.33
C PRO A 85 0.34 -7.25 -12.95
N ASP A 86 0.79 -8.40 -12.46
CA ASP A 86 0.64 -8.73 -11.05
C ASP A 86 1.40 -7.71 -10.19
N VAL A 87 0.81 -7.36 -9.05
CA VAL A 87 1.40 -6.42 -8.11
C VAL A 87 1.83 -7.18 -6.85
N CYS A 88 3.14 -7.30 -6.68
CA CYS A 88 3.73 -7.83 -5.45
C CYS A 88 3.82 -6.73 -4.40
N THR A 89 3.39 -6.98 -3.18
CA THR A 89 3.46 -6.02 -2.07
C THR A 89 4.34 -6.53 -0.94
N TYR A 90 5.19 -5.66 -0.40
CA TYR A 90 6.17 -6.00 0.64
C TYR A 90 6.07 -5.02 1.80
N CYS A 91 5.75 -5.51 2.99
CA CYS A 91 5.85 -4.71 4.20
C CYS A 91 7.28 -4.72 4.73
N VAL A 92 7.94 -3.56 4.73
CA VAL A 92 9.26 -3.34 5.33
C VAL A 92 9.14 -2.28 6.42
N GLY A 93 9.36 -2.67 7.69
CA GLY A 93 9.11 -1.79 8.83
C GLY A 93 7.64 -1.79 9.24
N GLN A 94 6.80 -0.96 8.62
CA GLN A 94 5.38 -0.93 8.95
C GLN A 94 4.46 -0.74 7.74
N ALA A 95 3.28 -1.32 7.82
CA ALA A 95 2.15 -1.02 6.95
C ALA A 95 0.92 -0.78 7.84
N ALA A 96 0.58 0.48 8.10
CA ALA A 96 -0.51 0.84 8.98
C ALA A 96 -1.64 1.56 8.23
N SER A 97 -2.89 1.39 8.70
CA SER A 97 -4.06 2.07 8.13
C SER A 97 -4.19 1.85 6.62
N MET A 98 -4.23 2.91 5.80
CA MET A 98 -4.23 2.76 4.34
C MET A 98 -3.01 1.98 3.82
N GLY A 99 -1.85 2.02 4.50
CA GLY A 99 -0.69 1.18 4.16
C GLY A 99 -0.99 -0.31 4.26
N ALA A 100 -1.76 -0.74 5.27
CA ALA A 100 -2.19 -2.13 5.41
C ALA A 100 -3.22 -2.54 4.33
N VAL A 101 -4.09 -1.62 3.94
CA VAL A 101 -5.04 -1.82 2.83
C VAL A 101 -4.29 -2.05 1.52
N LEU A 102 -3.27 -1.22 1.23
CA LEU A 102 -2.45 -1.37 0.03
C LEU A 102 -1.61 -2.65 0.06
N LEU A 103 -1.10 -3.05 1.23
CA LEU A 103 -0.40 -4.33 1.41
C LEU A 103 -1.32 -5.51 1.06
N ALA A 104 -2.54 -5.50 1.60
CA ALA A 104 -3.54 -6.54 1.33
C ALA A 104 -4.03 -6.55 -0.12
N ALA A 105 -3.96 -5.41 -0.82
CA ALA A 105 -4.44 -5.22 -2.19
C ALA A 105 -3.56 -5.89 -3.26
N GLY A 106 -2.35 -6.32 -2.91
CA GLY A 106 -1.46 -7.05 -3.81
C GLY A 106 -2.09 -8.31 -4.39
N THR A 107 -1.52 -8.81 -5.47
CA THR A 107 -1.96 -10.06 -6.11
C THR A 107 -1.87 -11.21 -5.11
N LYS A 108 -2.94 -12.00 -5.01
CA LYS A 108 -3.00 -13.17 -4.11
C LYS A 108 -1.84 -14.12 -4.36
N GLY A 109 -1.14 -14.51 -3.28
CA GLY A 109 0.09 -15.32 -3.35
C GLY A 109 1.37 -14.50 -3.52
N LYS A 110 1.27 -13.15 -3.66
CA LYS A 110 2.40 -12.24 -3.87
C LYS A 110 2.41 -11.06 -2.88
N ARG A 111 1.92 -11.29 -1.66
CA ARG A 111 1.88 -10.29 -0.58
C ARG A 111 2.80 -10.75 0.54
N TYR A 112 3.76 -9.92 0.90
CA TYR A 112 4.88 -10.30 1.74
C TYR A 112 5.10 -9.35 2.92
N ALA A 113 5.70 -9.85 4.00
CA ALA A 113 6.26 -9.02 5.06
C ALA A 113 7.64 -9.53 5.49
N LEU A 114 8.51 -8.63 5.95
CA LEU A 114 9.74 -8.99 6.62
C LEU A 114 9.46 -9.42 8.08
N PRO A 115 10.33 -10.22 8.72
CA PRO A 115 10.05 -10.86 10.01
C PRO A 115 9.70 -9.88 11.14
N ASN A 116 10.32 -8.69 11.12
CA ASN A 116 10.12 -7.66 12.15
C ASN A 116 9.14 -6.55 11.71
N ALA A 117 8.46 -6.75 10.58
CA ALA A 117 7.47 -5.80 10.11
C ALA A 117 6.21 -5.81 10.99
N ARG A 118 5.56 -4.65 11.06
CA ARG A 118 4.30 -4.46 11.79
C ARG A 118 3.20 -4.06 10.83
N VAL A 119 2.06 -4.71 10.97
CA VAL A 119 0.85 -4.35 10.24
C VAL A 119 -0.18 -3.83 11.23
N MET A 120 -0.92 -2.78 10.88
CA MET A 120 -1.98 -2.26 11.72
C MET A 120 -3.19 -1.88 10.87
N ILE A 121 -4.36 -2.39 11.28
CA ILE A 121 -5.64 -2.01 10.69
C ILE A 121 -6.49 -1.27 11.71
N HIS A 122 -7.22 -0.28 11.25
CA HIS A 122 -8.20 0.47 12.03
C HIS A 122 -9.20 1.19 11.12
N GLN A 123 -10.30 1.67 11.69
CA GLN A 123 -11.25 2.51 10.97
C GLN A 123 -10.66 3.87 10.61
N PRO A 124 -11.15 4.56 9.55
CA PRO A 124 -10.72 5.91 9.21
C PRO A 124 -10.86 6.85 10.39
N TRP A 125 -9.81 7.61 10.65
CA TRP A 125 -9.82 8.68 11.65
C TRP A 125 -10.12 10.02 10.97
N GLY A 126 -11.02 10.83 11.55
CA GLY A 126 -11.36 12.13 11.02
C GLY A 126 -12.10 12.98 12.05
N GLY A 127 -12.05 14.30 11.86
CA GLY A 127 -12.82 15.28 12.61
C GLY A 127 -13.56 16.21 11.68
N VAL A 128 -14.69 16.76 12.12
CA VAL A 128 -15.53 17.65 11.31
C VAL A 128 -15.87 18.90 12.13
N GLN A 129 -15.76 20.08 11.52
CA GLN A 129 -16.23 21.36 12.06
C GLN A 129 -17.08 22.06 11.01
N GLY A 130 -18.12 22.77 11.45
CA GLY A 130 -18.98 23.53 10.55
C GLY A 130 -20.42 23.62 11.06
N GLN A 131 -21.32 23.97 10.16
CA GLN A 131 -22.76 23.98 10.47
C GLN A 131 -23.29 22.56 10.65
N ALA A 132 -24.37 22.39 11.42
CA ALA A 132 -24.93 21.06 11.73
C ALA A 132 -25.23 20.24 10.48
N SER A 133 -25.70 20.83 9.40
CA SER A 133 -25.94 20.16 8.12
C SER A 133 -24.65 19.64 7.48
N ASP A 134 -23.57 20.43 7.50
CA ASP A 134 -22.27 20.05 6.93
C ASP A 134 -21.63 18.94 7.75
N ILE A 135 -21.72 19.01 9.07
CA ILE A 135 -21.26 17.95 9.99
C ILE A 135 -21.97 16.63 9.66
N ASN A 136 -23.29 16.65 9.46
CA ASN A 136 -24.05 15.44 9.12
C ASN A 136 -23.65 14.85 7.75
N ILE A 137 -23.41 15.71 6.74
CA ILE A 137 -22.94 15.26 5.40
C ILE A 137 -21.58 14.58 5.53
N GLN A 138 -20.63 15.23 6.20
CA GLN A 138 -19.27 14.70 6.38
C GLN A 138 -19.26 13.40 7.21
N ALA A 139 -20.06 13.35 8.28
CA ALA A 139 -20.18 12.13 9.09
C ALA A 139 -20.68 10.93 8.27
N LYS A 140 -21.69 11.13 7.42
CA LYS A 140 -22.19 10.10 6.52
C LYS A 140 -21.12 9.63 5.53
N GLU A 141 -20.31 10.55 5.02
CA GLU A 141 -19.24 10.20 4.07
C GLU A 141 -18.11 9.42 4.76
N ILE A 142 -17.72 9.80 5.97
CA ILE A 142 -16.74 9.04 6.77
C ILE A 142 -17.23 7.61 7.02
N LEU A 143 -18.52 7.44 7.36
CA LEU A 143 -19.10 6.11 7.56
C LEU A 143 -19.07 5.26 6.29
N LYS A 144 -19.38 5.84 5.12
CA LYS A 144 -19.28 5.13 3.83
C LYS A 144 -17.83 4.71 3.53
N MET A 145 -16.87 5.61 3.75
CA MET A 145 -15.44 5.28 3.56
C MET A 145 -15.00 4.15 4.48
N ARG A 146 -15.42 4.17 5.76
CA ARG A 146 -15.16 3.08 6.71
C ARG A 146 -15.70 1.75 6.19
N ASP A 147 -16.96 1.72 5.80
CA ASP A 147 -17.61 0.50 5.33
C ASP A 147 -16.91 -0.02 4.07
N ARG A 148 -16.52 0.87 3.14
CA ARG A 148 -15.78 0.52 1.94
C ARG A 148 -14.40 -0.07 2.23
N VAL A 149 -13.64 0.51 3.16
CA VAL A 149 -12.33 -0.02 3.60
C VAL A 149 -12.49 -1.39 4.24
N ASN A 150 -13.51 -1.59 5.06
CA ASN A 150 -13.80 -2.88 5.68
C ASN A 150 -14.17 -3.96 4.65
N GLU A 151 -14.99 -3.62 3.64
CA GLU A 151 -15.29 -4.53 2.52
C GLU A 151 -14.02 -4.94 1.74
N ILE A 152 -13.14 -4.00 1.49
CA ILE A 152 -11.85 -4.26 0.80
C ILE A 152 -10.99 -5.21 1.64
N LEU A 153 -10.84 -4.94 2.93
CA LEU A 153 -10.10 -5.81 3.84
C LEU A 153 -10.72 -7.21 3.91
N ALA A 154 -12.05 -7.31 4.02
CA ALA A 154 -12.75 -8.60 4.02
C ALA A 154 -12.49 -9.38 2.72
N LYS A 155 -12.59 -8.71 1.56
CA LYS A 155 -12.32 -9.29 0.25
C LYS A 155 -10.91 -9.88 0.16
N HIS A 156 -9.88 -9.13 0.58
CA HIS A 156 -8.48 -9.52 0.40
C HIS A 156 -7.97 -10.49 1.47
N THR A 157 -8.49 -10.41 2.69
CA THR A 157 -8.10 -11.31 3.79
C THR A 157 -8.88 -12.62 3.81
N GLY A 158 -10.08 -12.62 3.22
CA GLY A 158 -11.02 -13.73 3.32
C GLY A 158 -11.73 -13.84 4.68
N LYS A 159 -11.54 -12.85 5.58
CA LYS A 159 -12.25 -12.81 6.86
C LYS A 159 -13.69 -12.32 6.68
N PRO A 160 -14.64 -12.78 7.50
CA PRO A 160 -15.99 -12.25 7.51
C PRO A 160 -16.02 -10.74 7.81
N LEU A 161 -16.96 -10.02 7.18
CA LEU A 161 -17.06 -8.57 7.31
C LEU A 161 -17.28 -8.09 8.75
N ASP A 162 -18.09 -8.79 9.51
CA ASP A 162 -18.37 -8.52 10.93
C ASP A 162 -17.10 -8.64 11.80
N LYS A 163 -16.22 -9.61 11.48
CA LYS A 163 -14.92 -9.73 12.15
C LYS A 163 -14.02 -8.55 11.80
N ILE A 164 -13.94 -8.17 10.53
CA ILE A 164 -13.16 -6.99 10.10
C ILE A 164 -13.67 -5.73 10.81
N GLN A 165 -14.98 -5.50 10.83
CA GLN A 165 -15.59 -4.35 11.49
C GLN A 165 -15.27 -4.29 12.98
N LYS A 166 -15.26 -5.44 13.65
CA LYS A 166 -14.89 -5.54 15.07
C LYS A 166 -13.41 -5.24 15.30
N ASP A 167 -12.54 -5.82 14.48
CA ASP A 167 -11.09 -5.69 14.65
C ASP A 167 -10.59 -4.28 14.26
N THR A 168 -11.24 -3.62 13.29
CA THR A 168 -10.89 -2.27 12.85
C THR A 168 -11.51 -1.16 13.71
N ASP A 169 -12.36 -1.49 14.69
CA ASP A 169 -12.96 -0.45 15.56
C ASP A 169 -11.92 0.35 16.34
N ARG A 170 -10.80 -0.27 16.66
CA ARG A 170 -9.61 0.34 17.27
C ARG A 170 -8.36 -0.20 16.57
N ASP A 171 -7.20 0.37 16.94
CA ASP A 171 -5.91 -0.07 16.41
C ASP A 171 -5.68 -1.55 16.68
N TYR A 172 -5.64 -2.34 15.62
CA TYR A 172 -5.38 -3.77 15.65
C TYR A 172 -4.02 -4.06 15.03
N PHE A 173 -3.03 -4.25 15.89
CA PHE A 173 -1.65 -4.51 15.50
C PHE A 173 -1.38 -5.99 15.27
N MET A 174 -0.58 -6.28 14.25
CA MET A 174 -0.15 -7.62 13.86
C MET A 174 1.35 -7.63 13.58
N SER A 175 2.05 -8.64 14.07
CA SER A 175 3.36 -9.06 13.56
C SER A 175 3.23 -9.63 12.14
N GLY A 176 4.36 -9.89 11.46
CA GLY A 176 4.32 -10.55 10.17
C GLY A 176 3.60 -11.90 10.20
N GLN A 177 3.83 -12.70 11.24
CA GLN A 177 3.19 -14.02 11.40
C GLN A 177 1.67 -13.89 11.63
N GLU A 178 1.24 -12.97 12.49
CA GLU A 178 -0.18 -12.70 12.73
C GLU A 178 -0.87 -12.15 11.48
N ALA A 179 -0.19 -11.32 10.68
CA ALA A 179 -0.71 -10.80 9.41
C ALA A 179 -0.88 -11.90 8.35
N LEU A 180 0.00 -12.92 8.36
CA LEU A 180 -0.13 -14.12 7.53
C LEU A 180 -1.38 -14.93 7.94
N GLU A 181 -1.55 -15.22 9.23
CA GLU A 181 -2.69 -15.96 9.78
C GLU A 181 -4.02 -15.20 9.59
N TYR A 182 -3.95 -13.88 9.63
CA TYR A 182 -5.08 -13.00 9.37
C TYR A 182 -5.45 -12.96 7.88
N GLY A 183 -4.48 -13.19 6.98
CA GLY A 183 -4.67 -13.20 5.53
C GLY A 183 -4.38 -11.86 4.86
N VAL A 184 -3.76 -10.91 5.56
CA VAL A 184 -3.31 -9.64 4.98
C VAL A 184 -2.16 -9.88 4.01
N ILE A 185 -1.28 -10.85 4.32
CA ILE A 185 -0.16 -11.28 3.48
C ILE A 185 -0.23 -12.78 3.20
N ASP A 186 0.63 -13.24 2.30
CA ASP A 186 0.71 -14.63 1.88
C ASP A 186 1.99 -15.34 2.37
N GLU A 187 3.07 -14.58 2.70
CA GLU A 187 4.34 -15.17 3.15
C GLU A 187 5.12 -14.17 4.04
N VAL A 188 5.80 -14.67 5.06
CA VAL A 188 6.84 -13.94 5.80
C VAL A 188 8.20 -14.33 5.24
N ILE A 189 8.92 -13.38 4.64
CA ILE A 189 10.24 -13.63 4.02
C ILE A 189 11.32 -13.55 5.10
N VAL A 190 11.84 -14.70 5.53
CA VAL A 190 12.90 -14.78 6.55
C VAL A 190 14.29 -14.59 5.94
N GLU A 191 14.51 -15.09 4.73
CA GLU A 191 15.77 -14.97 3.98
C GLU A 191 15.48 -14.65 2.51
N SER A 192 16.39 -13.87 1.90
CA SER A 192 16.34 -13.66 0.44
C SER A 192 16.58 -15.01 -0.24
N LYS A 193 15.58 -15.51 -0.96
CA LYS A 193 15.82 -16.67 -1.85
C LYS A 193 16.83 -16.24 -2.91
N LYS A 194 18.05 -16.79 -2.84
CA LYS A 194 19.12 -16.55 -3.83
C LYS A 194 18.71 -17.15 -5.18
#